data_3c2663c035cdded13465c9b598e6071e
#
_entry.id   3c2663c035cdded13465c9b598e6071e
#
_cell.length_a   1.000
_cell.length_b   1.000
_cell.length_c   1.000
_cell.angle_alpha   90.00
_cell.angle_beta   90.00
_cell.angle_gamma   90.00
#
_symmetry.space_group_name_H-M   'P 1'
#
loop_
_entity.id
_entity.type
_entity.pdbx_description
1 polymer ?
#
loop_
_entity_poly.entity_id
_entity_poly.type
_entity_poly.pdbx_seq_one_letter_code
_entity_poly.pdbx_strand_id
1 'polypeptide(L)'
;MNNLLIENLSYDQAKMETTTDEGKNLYMKGICIQGGVKNANQRVYPVTEISRAIETLNKQIRTGYSVLGEVDHPTNLRINLDRVSHMITEMWLDGPNGYGKMKILPTPMGNLVRTMLESGVKLGVSSRGSGNVNEHDGAVSDFDIVTVDIVAQPSAPNA
;
A
#
# COMPACT_ATOMS: atom_id res chain seq x y z
N MET A 1 -2.92 5.81 -22.20
CA MET A 1 -2.01 6.48 -21.25
C MET A 1 -2.45 6.15 -19.84
N ASN A 2 -1.53 5.69 -18.99
CA ASN A 2 -1.89 5.27 -17.66
C ASN A 2 -1.93 6.46 -16.69
N ASN A 3 -2.94 6.47 -15.86
CA ASN A 3 -3.11 7.47 -14.83
C ASN A 3 -2.42 7.05 -13.54
N LEU A 4 -1.98 8.02 -12.76
CA LEU A 4 -1.55 7.78 -11.39
C LEU A 4 -2.78 7.49 -10.54
N LEU A 5 -2.77 6.35 -9.85
CA LEU A 5 -3.87 5.92 -9.01
C LEU A 5 -3.40 5.81 -7.56
N ILE A 6 -4.01 6.62 -6.69
CA ILE A 6 -3.71 6.64 -5.25
C ILE A 6 -4.99 6.32 -4.51
N GLU A 7 -4.95 5.27 -3.69
CA GLU A 7 -6.09 4.86 -2.88
C GLU A 7 -5.67 4.78 -1.42
N ASN A 8 -6.47 5.37 -0.54
CA ASN A 8 -6.16 5.44 0.89
C ASN A 8 -7.04 4.50 1.69
N LEU A 9 -6.45 3.83 2.66
CA LEU A 9 -7.18 3.04 3.65
C LEU A 9 -6.73 3.46 5.05
N SER A 10 -7.67 3.74 5.94
CA SER A 10 -7.36 4.00 7.33
C SER A 10 -6.85 2.72 7.99
N TYR A 11 -6.26 2.85 9.18
CA TYR A 11 -5.81 1.71 9.97
C TYR A 11 -6.92 0.67 10.13
N ASP A 12 -8.14 1.13 10.45
CA ASP A 12 -9.27 0.23 10.66
C ASP A 12 -9.77 -0.42 9.36
N GLN A 13 -9.85 0.36 8.28
CA GLN A 13 -10.26 -0.16 6.97
C GLN A 13 -9.28 -1.21 6.45
N ALA A 14 -7.99 -0.97 6.68
CA ALA A 14 -6.93 -1.88 6.25
C ALA A 14 -6.78 -3.09 7.17
N LYS A 15 -7.44 -3.09 8.32
CA LYS A 15 -7.29 -4.14 9.35
C LYS A 15 -5.82 -4.37 9.67
N MET A 16 -5.10 -3.27 9.89
CA MET A 16 -3.66 -3.33 10.10
C MET A 16 -3.30 -4.01 11.42
N GLU A 17 -2.25 -4.81 11.35
CA GLU A 17 -1.63 -5.43 12.52
C GLU A 17 -0.16 -5.03 12.53
N THR A 18 0.35 -4.78 13.73
CA THR A 18 1.78 -4.50 13.93
C THR A 18 2.38 -5.69 14.65
N THR A 19 3.40 -6.28 14.06
CA THR A 19 4.06 -7.47 14.61
C THR A 19 5.57 -7.29 14.65
N THR A 20 6.22 -8.05 15.53
CA THR A 20 7.68 -8.11 15.59
C THR A 20 8.13 -9.56 15.46
N ASP A 21 9.31 -9.75 14.88
CA ASP A 21 9.91 -11.08 14.81
C ASP A 21 11.01 -11.23 15.87
N GLU A 22 11.67 -12.39 15.89
CA GLU A 22 12.74 -12.67 16.85
C GLU A 22 13.93 -11.74 16.71
N GLY A 23 14.18 -11.23 15.50
CA GLY A 23 15.23 -10.25 15.23
C GLY A 23 14.83 -8.83 15.58
N LYS A 24 13.67 -8.65 16.22
CA LYS A 24 13.11 -7.34 16.59
C LYS A 24 12.77 -6.47 15.39
N ASN A 25 12.62 -7.05 14.21
CA ASN A 25 12.12 -6.33 13.06
C ASN A 25 10.63 -6.06 13.27
N LEU A 26 10.21 -4.86 12.90
CA LEU A 26 8.83 -4.43 13.04
C LEU A 26 8.16 -4.48 11.68
N TYR A 27 6.94 -5.02 11.65
CA TYR A 27 6.15 -5.15 10.42
C TYR A 27 4.77 -4.58 10.60
N MET A 28 4.24 -4.02 9.52
CA MET A 28 2.81 -3.74 9.38
C MET A 28 2.24 -4.71 8.35
N LYS A 29 1.07 -5.27 8.65
CA LYS A 29 0.42 -6.25 7.78
C LYS A 29 -1.07 -5.96 7.73
N GLY A 30 -1.63 -5.97 6.55
CA GLY A 30 -3.06 -5.74 6.39
C GLY A 30 -3.47 -5.56 4.94
N ILE A 31 -4.69 -5.08 4.74
CA ILE A 31 -5.23 -4.82 3.41
C ILE A 31 -4.57 -3.57 2.85
N CYS A 32 -3.99 -3.71 1.67
CA CYS A 32 -3.35 -2.59 0.98
C CYS A 32 -4.22 -2.04 -0.13
N ILE A 33 -5.07 -2.87 -0.73
CA ILE A 33 -6.01 -2.43 -1.75
C ILE A 33 -7.27 -3.30 -1.71
N GLN A 34 -8.44 -2.65 -1.78
CA GLN A 34 -9.72 -3.35 -1.79
C GLN A 34 -10.19 -3.56 -3.22
N GLY A 35 -10.63 -4.79 -3.51
CA GLY A 35 -11.14 -5.14 -4.82
C GLY A 35 -12.64 -5.35 -4.83
N GLY A 36 -13.24 -5.22 -6.02
CA GLY A 36 -14.63 -5.56 -6.23
C GLY A 36 -15.66 -4.58 -5.69
N VAL A 37 -15.22 -3.51 -5.03
CA VAL A 37 -16.13 -2.51 -4.46
C VAL A 37 -15.71 -1.12 -4.93
N LYS A 38 -16.67 -0.23 -5.08
CA LYS A 38 -16.37 1.15 -5.45
C LYS A 38 -15.81 1.89 -4.24
N ASN A 39 -14.62 2.43 -4.39
CA ASN A 39 -13.93 3.11 -3.29
C ASN A 39 -14.30 4.60 -3.22
N ALA A 40 -13.66 5.32 -2.28
CA ALA A 40 -13.94 6.74 -2.06
C ALA A 40 -13.65 7.61 -3.28
N ASN A 41 -12.78 7.15 -4.17
CA ASN A 41 -12.43 7.85 -5.42
C ASN A 41 -13.31 7.41 -6.58
N GLN A 42 -14.38 6.67 -6.32
CA GLN A 42 -15.33 6.17 -7.32
C GLN A 42 -14.69 5.19 -8.30
N ARG A 43 -13.65 4.47 -7.87
CA ARG A 43 -12.98 3.46 -8.68
C ARG A 43 -13.30 2.08 -8.18
N VAL A 44 -13.37 1.13 -9.11
CA VAL A 44 -13.54 -0.28 -8.80
C VAL A 44 -12.35 -1.02 -9.37
N TYR A 45 -11.64 -1.74 -8.50
CA TYR A 45 -10.52 -2.58 -8.94
C TYR A 45 -11.01 -4.00 -9.09
N PRO A 46 -11.15 -4.50 -10.33
CA PRO A 46 -11.50 -5.92 -10.52
C PRO A 46 -10.49 -6.81 -9.80
N VAL A 47 -10.98 -7.87 -9.18
CA VAL A 47 -10.12 -8.79 -8.43
C VAL A 47 -9.03 -9.38 -9.33
N THR A 48 -9.35 -9.65 -10.60
CA THR A 48 -8.39 -10.14 -11.58
C THR A 48 -7.24 -9.17 -11.81
N GLU A 49 -7.53 -7.87 -11.81
CA GLU A 49 -6.50 -6.83 -11.96
C GLU A 49 -5.57 -6.79 -10.75
N ILE A 50 -6.15 -6.87 -9.55
CA ILE A 50 -5.35 -6.90 -8.32
C ILE A 50 -4.48 -8.15 -8.29
N SER A 51 -5.05 -9.30 -8.61
CA SER A 51 -4.33 -10.58 -8.62
C SER A 51 -3.13 -10.54 -9.57
N ARG A 52 -3.32 -10.03 -10.77
CA ARG A 52 -2.26 -9.92 -11.76
C ARG A 52 -1.17 -8.95 -11.31
N ALA A 53 -1.57 -7.80 -10.75
CA ALA A 53 -0.62 -6.80 -10.28
C ALA A 53 0.22 -7.33 -9.11
N ILE A 54 -0.40 -8.06 -8.18
CA ILE A 54 0.30 -8.69 -7.06
C ILE A 54 1.28 -9.73 -7.56
N GLU A 55 0.88 -10.56 -8.51
CA GLU A 55 1.76 -11.59 -9.07
C GLU A 55 2.98 -10.96 -9.72
N THR A 56 2.79 -9.89 -10.48
CA THR A 56 3.88 -9.15 -11.11
C THR A 56 4.83 -8.57 -10.06
N LEU A 57 4.29 -7.96 -9.02
CA LEU A 57 5.10 -7.37 -7.97
C LEU A 57 5.90 -8.42 -7.20
N ASN A 58 5.27 -9.52 -6.83
CA ASN A 58 5.94 -10.61 -6.12
C ASN A 58 7.05 -11.24 -6.96
N LYS A 59 6.84 -11.34 -8.28
CA LYS A 59 7.87 -11.83 -9.18
C LYS A 59 9.10 -10.91 -9.16
N GLN A 60 8.88 -9.60 -9.17
CA GLN A 60 9.97 -8.63 -9.07
C GLN A 60 10.72 -8.81 -7.75
N ILE A 61 10.00 -8.96 -6.65
CA ILE A 61 10.62 -9.17 -5.33
C ILE A 61 11.48 -10.43 -5.33
N ARG A 62 10.97 -11.53 -5.87
CA ARG A 62 11.70 -12.81 -5.93
C ARG A 62 12.97 -12.72 -6.76
N THR A 63 13.01 -11.83 -7.74
CA THR A 63 14.19 -11.66 -8.60
C THR A 63 15.15 -10.58 -8.09
N GLY A 64 14.92 -10.06 -6.88
CA GLY A 64 15.85 -9.18 -6.21
C GLY A 64 15.47 -7.70 -6.19
N TYR A 65 14.32 -7.34 -6.75
CA TYR A 65 13.88 -5.95 -6.72
C TYR A 65 13.34 -5.61 -5.33
N SER A 66 13.74 -4.46 -4.80
CA SER A 66 13.26 -3.98 -3.51
C SER A 66 12.13 -2.98 -3.72
N VAL A 67 10.95 -3.31 -3.21
CA VAL A 67 9.80 -2.42 -3.30
C VAL A 67 9.77 -1.55 -2.07
N LEU A 68 10.22 -0.31 -2.23
CA LEU A 68 10.33 0.65 -1.13
C LEU A 68 9.09 1.52 -1.04
N GLY A 69 8.70 1.86 0.17
CA GLY A 69 7.58 2.75 0.42
C GLY A 69 7.97 3.95 1.26
N GLU A 70 7.17 4.99 1.19
CA GLU A 70 7.46 6.28 1.82
C GLU A 70 6.43 6.61 2.89
N VAL A 71 6.79 7.56 3.75
CA VAL A 71 5.84 8.22 4.65
C VAL A 71 5.10 9.28 3.84
N ASP A 72 3.79 9.30 3.98
CA ASP A 72 2.87 10.09 3.16
C ASP A 72 2.94 9.66 1.69
N HIS A 73 1.91 9.98 0.94
CA HIS A 73 1.88 9.57 -0.46
C HIS A 73 2.33 10.75 -1.33
N PRO A 74 3.45 10.63 -2.03
CA PRO A 74 3.80 11.61 -3.04
C PRO A 74 2.82 11.53 -4.21
N THR A 75 2.72 12.60 -4.97
CA THR A 75 1.79 12.69 -6.09
C THR A 75 2.42 12.24 -7.40
N ASN A 76 3.39 11.34 -7.34
CA ASN A 76 4.06 10.80 -8.52
C ASN A 76 4.42 9.33 -8.29
N LEU A 77 5.02 8.70 -9.30
CA LEU A 77 5.39 7.29 -9.24
C LEU A 77 6.85 7.07 -8.81
N ARG A 78 7.56 8.13 -8.49
CA ARG A 78 8.97 8.04 -8.10
C ARG A 78 9.09 7.73 -6.61
N ILE A 79 10.17 7.02 -6.26
CA ILE A 79 10.51 6.76 -4.86
C ILE A 79 11.62 7.73 -4.46
N ASN A 80 11.38 8.50 -3.42
CA ASN A 80 12.34 9.45 -2.86
C ASN A 80 13.01 8.81 -1.66
N LEU A 81 14.31 8.50 -1.79
CA LEU A 81 15.02 7.72 -0.78
C LEU A 81 15.04 8.38 0.59
N ASP A 82 15.02 9.72 0.65
CA ASP A 82 15.00 10.43 1.92
C ASP A 82 13.69 10.29 2.68
N ARG A 83 12.65 9.77 2.04
CA ARG A 83 11.33 9.57 2.65
C ARG A 83 11.01 8.09 2.87
N VAL A 84 11.89 7.20 2.49
CA VAL A 84 11.65 5.76 2.61
C VAL A 84 11.58 5.37 4.08
N SER A 85 10.49 4.67 4.45
CA SER A 85 10.26 4.18 5.81
C SER A 85 10.16 2.67 5.89
N HIS A 86 9.89 2.00 4.79
CA HIS A 86 9.62 0.57 4.82
C HIS A 86 9.86 -0.09 3.47
N MET A 87 9.84 -1.40 3.49
CA MET A 87 9.99 -2.24 2.30
C MET A 87 8.87 -3.27 2.32
N ILE A 88 8.21 -3.44 1.18
CA ILE A 88 7.20 -4.48 1.04
C ILE A 88 7.91 -5.81 0.86
N THR A 89 7.65 -6.76 1.75
CA THR A 89 8.28 -8.07 1.69
C THR A 89 7.47 -9.07 0.88
N GLU A 90 6.15 -8.93 0.89
CA GLU A 90 5.26 -9.77 0.09
C GLU A 90 3.87 -9.16 0.02
N MET A 91 3.15 -9.51 -1.03
CA MET A 91 1.73 -9.24 -1.15
C MET A 91 1.00 -10.51 -1.56
N TRP A 92 -0.26 -10.61 -1.21
CA TRP A 92 -1.08 -11.77 -1.56
C TRP A 92 -2.53 -11.36 -1.67
N LEU A 93 -3.29 -12.17 -2.39
CA LEU A 93 -4.73 -11.97 -2.51
C LEU A 93 -5.44 -12.83 -1.48
N ASP A 94 -6.38 -12.25 -0.75
CA ASP A 94 -7.26 -12.98 0.16
C ASP A 94 -8.68 -12.46 -0.04
N GLY A 95 -9.56 -13.33 -0.53
CA GLY A 95 -10.88 -12.90 -0.97
C GLY A 95 -10.73 -11.88 -2.11
N PRO A 96 -11.42 -10.76 -2.05
CA PRO A 96 -11.31 -9.72 -3.08
C PRO A 96 -10.16 -8.75 -2.85
N ASN A 97 -9.45 -8.85 -1.74
CA ASN A 97 -8.52 -7.81 -1.29
C ASN A 97 -7.07 -8.21 -1.46
N GLY A 98 -6.23 -7.23 -1.80
CA GLY A 98 -4.79 -7.38 -1.82
C GLY A 98 -4.20 -7.03 -0.47
N TYR A 99 -3.57 -8.00 0.17
CA TYR A 99 -2.88 -7.84 1.45
C TYR A 99 -1.40 -7.62 1.20
N GLY A 100 -0.75 -6.95 2.13
CA GLY A 100 0.68 -6.73 2.08
C GLY A 100 1.32 -6.78 3.45
N LYS A 101 2.59 -7.16 3.47
CA LYS A 101 3.43 -7.14 4.66
C LYS A 101 4.57 -6.18 4.39
N MET A 102 4.77 -5.22 5.29
CA MET A 102 5.76 -4.17 5.16
C MET A 102 6.71 -4.23 6.32
N LYS A 103 8.00 -4.34 6.02
CA LYS A 103 9.06 -4.30 7.02
C LYS A 103 9.47 -2.85 7.24
N ILE A 104 9.37 -2.38 8.47
CA ILE A 104 9.80 -1.02 8.81
C ILE A 104 11.32 -1.00 8.85
N LEU A 105 11.92 -0.10 8.08
CA LEU A 105 13.37 0.00 7.94
C LEU A 105 13.94 1.03 8.92
N PRO A 106 15.20 0.87 9.35
CA PRO A 106 15.86 1.81 10.27
C PRO A 106 16.37 3.06 9.53
N THR A 107 15.53 3.64 8.68
CA THR A 107 15.78 4.93 8.04
C THR A 107 15.25 6.03 8.94
N PRO A 108 15.55 7.32 8.69
CA PRO A 108 14.96 8.40 9.49
C PRO A 108 13.44 8.33 9.52
N MET A 109 12.80 8.14 8.37
CA MET A 109 11.33 8.03 8.31
C MET A 109 10.83 6.72 8.89
N GLY A 110 11.59 5.63 8.74
CA GLY A 110 11.25 4.35 9.36
C GLY A 110 11.29 4.42 10.87
N ASN A 111 12.28 5.11 11.43
CA ASN A 111 12.35 5.31 12.88
C ASN A 111 11.19 6.15 13.38
N LEU A 112 10.77 7.15 12.62
CA LEU A 112 9.57 7.93 12.93
C LEU A 112 8.33 7.05 12.96
N VAL A 113 8.15 6.21 11.94
CA VAL A 113 7.01 5.29 11.87
C VAL A 113 7.04 4.32 13.06
N ARG A 114 8.21 3.74 13.36
CA ARG A 114 8.38 2.84 14.50
C ARG A 114 7.95 3.51 15.80
N THR A 115 8.42 4.73 16.04
CA THR A 115 8.08 5.50 17.23
C THR A 115 6.58 5.71 17.34
N MET A 116 5.94 6.06 16.21
CA MET A 116 4.49 6.26 16.17
C MET A 116 3.75 4.96 16.51
N LEU A 117 4.12 3.86 15.88
CA LEU A 117 3.45 2.57 16.09
C LEU A 117 3.64 2.09 17.53
N GLU A 118 4.85 2.22 18.08
CA GLU A 118 5.13 1.81 19.46
C GLU A 118 4.41 2.69 20.47
N SER A 119 4.06 3.89 20.07
CA SER A 119 3.30 4.83 20.92
C SER A 119 1.79 4.68 20.78
N GLY A 120 1.34 3.73 19.96
CA GLY A 120 -0.09 3.47 19.78
C GLY A 120 -0.76 4.31 18.71
N VAL A 121 0.02 5.01 17.88
CA VAL A 121 -0.55 5.77 16.76
C VAL A 121 -1.04 4.80 15.69
N LYS A 122 -2.24 5.03 15.19
CA LYS A 122 -2.85 4.20 14.16
C LYS A 122 -2.60 4.82 12.79
N LEU A 123 -1.69 4.23 12.06
CA LEU A 123 -1.33 4.71 10.73
C LEU A 123 -2.06 3.88 9.67
N GLY A 124 -2.46 4.56 8.59
CA GLY A 124 -3.09 3.89 7.47
C GLY A 124 -2.10 3.64 6.34
N VAL A 125 -2.62 3.21 5.22
CA VAL A 125 -1.81 2.94 4.03
C VAL A 125 -2.42 3.59 2.80
N SER A 126 -1.58 3.83 1.80
CA SER A 126 -1.99 4.40 0.53
C SER A 126 -1.28 3.63 -0.58
N SER A 127 -2.04 2.94 -1.43
CA SER A 127 -1.44 2.30 -2.58
C SER A 127 -1.14 3.34 -3.66
N ARG A 128 0.00 3.21 -4.30
CA ARG A 128 0.35 3.98 -5.49
C ARG A 128 0.53 3.03 -6.67
N GLY A 129 -0.14 3.34 -7.75
CA GLY A 129 -0.05 2.52 -8.94
C GLY A 129 -0.41 3.31 -10.18
N SER A 130 -0.48 2.61 -11.29
CA SER A 130 -0.89 3.18 -12.57
C SER A 130 -1.93 2.28 -13.21
N GLY A 131 -2.76 2.88 -14.04
CA GLY A 131 -3.78 2.13 -14.75
C GLY A 131 -4.70 3.05 -15.52
N ASN A 132 -5.66 2.44 -16.19
CA ASN A 132 -6.71 3.15 -16.92
C ASN A 132 -8.00 3.06 -16.13
N VAL A 133 -8.77 4.15 -16.13
CA VAL A 133 -10.06 4.19 -15.43
C VAL A 133 -11.16 4.44 -16.46
N ASN A 134 -12.15 3.57 -16.46
CA ASN A 134 -13.34 3.77 -17.29
C ASN A 134 -14.17 4.89 -16.67
N GLU A 135 -14.43 5.94 -17.45
CA GLU A 135 -15.11 7.13 -16.94
C GLU A 135 -16.57 6.88 -16.61
N HIS A 136 -17.20 5.86 -17.18
CA HIS A 136 -18.61 5.58 -16.95
C HIS A 136 -18.86 4.82 -15.65
N ASP A 137 -18.05 3.80 -15.36
CA ASP A 137 -18.27 2.93 -14.21
C ASP A 137 -17.13 2.91 -13.21
N GLY A 138 -16.02 3.61 -13.49
CA GLY A 138 -14.88 3.66 -12.59
C GLY A 138 -14.02 2.41 -12.59
N ALA A 139 -14.26 1.46 -13.49
CA ALA A 139 -13.49 0.22 -13.52
C ALA A 139 -12.05 0.46 -13.94
N VAL A 140 -11.13 -0.10 -13.16
CA VAL A 140 -9.69 0.03 -13.42
C VAL A 140 -9.22 -1.13 -14.28
N SER A 141 -8.38 -0.82 -15.27
CA SER A 141 -7.75 -1.82 -16.14
C SER A 141 -6.26 -1.51 -16.31
N ASP A 142 -5.50 -2.50 -16.74
CA ASP A 142 -4.04 -2.39 -16.92
C ASP A 142 -3.35 -1.87 -15.65
N PHE A 143 -3.79 -2.39 -14.51
CA PHE A 143 -3.34 -1.94 -13.21
C PHE A 143 -1.97 -2.50 -12.86
N ASP A 144 -1.04 -1.62 -12.46
CA ASP A 144 0.24 -1.98 -11.90
C ASP A 144 0.41 -1.33 -10.54
N ILE A 145 0.92 -2.07 -9.56
CA ILE A 145 1.22 -1.56 -8.24
C ILE A 145 2.68 -1.11 -8.23
N VAL A 146 2.89 0.17 -7.90
CA VAL A 146 4.24 0.70 -7.74
C VAL A 146 4.71 0.43 -6.32
N THR A 147 3.92 0.81 -5.33
CA THR A 147 4.24 0.58 -3.92
C THR A 147 3.01 0.84 -3.06
N VAL A 148 3.19 0.66 -1.76
CA VAL A 148 2.22 1.04 -0.74
C VAL A 148 2.94 1.93 0.26
N ASP A 149 2.40 3.11 0.50
CA ASP A 149 2.97 4.09 1.42
C ASP A 149 2.27 4.01 2.76
N ILE A 150 2.93 4.53 3.80
CA ILE A 150 2.35 4.66 5.13
C ILE A 150 1.92 6.10 5.32
N VAL A 151 0.68 6.31 5.71
CA VAL A 151 0.10 7.64 5.85
C VAL A 151 -0.48 7.83 7.24
N ALA A 152 -0.50 9.06 7.69
CA ALA A 152 -1.25 9.43 8.88
C ALA A 152 -2.73 9.21 8.58
N GLN A 153 -3.64 9.56 9.46
CA GLN A 153 -5.06 9.37 9.20
C GLN A 153 -5.38 9.95 7.81
N PRO A 154 -5.70 9.12 6.81
CA PRO A 154 -5.74 9.60 5.41
C PRO A 154 -6.84 10.61 5.14
N SER A 155 -7.94 10.52 5.86
CA SER A 155 -9.03 11.46 5.70
C SER A 155 -9.97 11.33 6.90
N ALA A 156 -10.88 12.29 7.05
CA ALA A 156 -11.92 12.18 8.06
C ALA A 156 -12.71 10.89 7.82
N PRO A 157 -13.20 10.23 8.88
CA PRO A 157 -13.87 8.93 8.72
C PRO A 157 -15.02 8.93 7.74
N ASN A 158 -15.63 10.06 7.50
CA ASN A 158 -16.77 10.18 6.59
C ASN A 158 -16.42 10.90 5.28
N ALA A 159 -15.17 11.12 5.05
CA ALA A 159 -14.72 11.79 3.85
C ALA A 159 -14.51 10.81 2.70
#